data_a9edfca69a17c4268a0dcf08266ec4af
#
_entry.id   a9edfca69a17c4268a0dcf08266ec4af
#
_cell.length_a   1.000
_cell.length_b   1.000
_cell.length_c   1.000
_cell.angle_alpha   90.00
_cell.angle_beta   90.00
_cell.angle_gamma   90.00
#
_symmetry.space_group_name_H-M   'P 1'
#
loop_
_entity.id
_entity.type
_entity.pdbx_description
1 polymer ?
#
loop_
_entity_poly.entity_id
_entity_poly.type
_entity_poly.pdbx_seq_one_letter_code
_entity_poly.pdbx_strand_id
1 'polypeptide(L)'
;MKNYFSKIVLSVGLVIGTCSVGLAQQTIFNVPSTDVLDKGKVYAELDASFKPSDSTAVSRFSSFVPRVVVGAGSNVEIGLNLTGNIQPGPDSTTLVPAVKWKPYQGKDNGWAIVLGDHLFLPVHNRGYNAGNYVYAEVSKTFKGGTRLTAGGYDFTRNVVSSANRAGGQFGFEQPINKKLTIAADWFTGKHSAGYFTPGVVFKIGPKVTGYAGYSIGNQNASNGNHFFLLEIGYNFN
;
A
#
# COMPACT_ATOMS: atom_id res chain seq x y z
N MET A 1 24.53 -58.90 13.62
CA MET A 1 23.41 -57.99 13.82
C MET A 1 23.84 -56.61 13.35
N LYS A 2 23.40 -56.26 12.13
CA LYS A 2 23.86 -55.05 11.39
C LYS A 2 22.82 -53.93 11.56
N ASN A 3 23.31 -52.82 12.02
CA ASN A 3 22.86 -51.44 11.93
C ASN A 3 21.60 -51.13 11.11
N TYR A 4 20.47 -51.03 11.78
CA TYR A 4 19.23 -50.43 11.26
C TYR A 4 18.88 -49.09 11.91
N PHE A 5 19.73 -48.56 12.78
CA PHE A 5 19.45 -47.31 13.54
C PHE A 5 19.89 -46.03 12.81
N SER A 6 20.54 -46.14 11.64
CA SER A 6 21.09 -44.92 10.98
C SER A 6 20.24 -44.36 9.85
N LYS A 7 19.07 -44.93 9.55
CA LYS A 7 18.23 -44.46 8.42
C LYS A 7 16.92 -43.76 8.83
N ILE A 8 16.61 -43.68 10.12
CA ILE A 8 15.39 -43.05 10.61
C ILE A 8 15.61 -41.57 11.02
N VAL A 9 16.84 -41.13 11.18
CA VAL A 9 17.15 -39.74 11.63
C VAL A 9 17.24 -38.74 10.46
N LEU A 10 17.23 -39.21 9.21
CA LEU A 10 17.39 -38.31 8.03
C LEU A 10 16.08 -37.97 7.29
N SER A 11 14.93 -38.35 7.83
CA SER A 11 13.63 -38.09 7.18
C SER A 11 12.68 -37.15 7.94
N VAL A 12 13.13 -36.55 9.05
CA VAL A 12 12.37 -35.56 9.83
C VAL A 12 12.87 -34.13 9.64
N GLY A 13 13.91 -33.94 8.87
CA GLY A 13 14.51 -32.64 8.62
C GLY A 13 14.26 -32.16 7.21
N LEU A 14 13.09 -31.70 6.82
CA LEU A 14 12.85 -30.62 5.84
C LEU A 14 11.37 -30.53 5.43
N VAL A 15 10.51 -30.30 6.38
CA VAL A 15 9.24 -29.59 6.10
C VAL A 15 9.20 -28.38 7.03
N ILE A 16 10.21 -27.53 6.92
CA ILE A 16 10.03 -26.13 7.23
C ILE A 16 9.35 -25.56 6.00
N GLY A 17 8.04 -25.79 5.95
CA GLY A 17 7.18 -25.03 5.08
C GLY A 17 7.47 -23.56 5.39
N THR A 18 8.03 -22.84 4.44
CA THR A 18 8.05 -21.38 4.42
C THR A 18 6.58 -20.95 4.36
N CYS A 19 5.90 -20.95 5.51
CA CYS A 19 4.79 -20.05 5.70
C CYS A 19 5.40 -18.65 5.55
N SER A 20 5.46 -18.16 4.34
CA SER A 20 5.49 -16.74 4.07
C SER A 20 4.20 -16.23 4.72
N VAL A 21 4.32 -15.72 5.94
CA VAL A 21 3.28 -14.90 6.55
C VAL A 21 3.25 -13.69 5.64
N GLY A 22 2.40 -13.73 4.60
CA GLY A 22 2.09 -12.59 3.76
C GLY A 22 1.49 -11.56 4.69
N LEU A 23 2.29 -10.58 5.08
CA LEU A 23 1.77 -9.36 5.67
C LEU A 23 0.99 -8.72 4.54
N ALA A 24 -0.33 -8.79 4.62
CA ALA A 24 -1.19 -8.14 3.66
C ALA A 24 -1.08 -6.63 3.89
N GLN A 25 -0.36 -6.03 3.01
CA GLN A 25 -0.16 -4.60 2.90
C GLN A 25 -1.16 -4.10 1.85
N GLN A 26 -2.02 -3.17 2.20
CA GLN A 26 -2.99 -2.64 1.24
C GLN A 26 -2.30 -1.79 0.17
N THR A 27 -1.26 -1.03 0.54
CA THR A 27 -0.44 -0.19 -0.33
C THR A 27 1.05 -0.48 -0.11
N ILE A 28 1.91 -0.04 -1.02
CA ILE A 28 3.36 0.00 -0.80
C ILE A 28 3.67 1.21 0.09
N PHE A 29 3.30 2.40 -0.34
CA PHE A 29 3.07 3.63 0.40
C PHE A 29 1.74 4.23 -0.09
N ASN A 30 1.69 4.72 -1.33
CA ASN A 30 0.49 5.27 -1.96
C ASN A 30 -0.11 4.32 -3.01
N VAL A 31 0.75 3.57 -3.72
CA VAL A 31 0.36 2.62 -4.77
C VAL A 31 -0.14 1.33 -4.13
N PRO A 32 -1.30 0.80 -4.53
CA PRO A 32 -1.80 -0.48 -4.04
C PRO A 32 -0.80 -1.61 -4.26
N SER A 33 -0.68 -2.50 -3.30
CA SER A 33 0.07 -3.73 -3.49
C SER A 33 -0.80 -4.83 -4.11
N THR A 34 -0.19 -5.83 -4.73
CA THR A 34 -0.93 -6.99 -5.24
C THR A 34 -1.30 -8.01 -4.16
N ASP A 35 -1.03 -7.71 -2.89
CA ASP A 35 -1.44 -8.55 -1.78
C ASP A 35 -2.92 -8.35 -1.44
N VAL A 36 -3.60 -9.42 -1.05
CA VAL A 36 -4.99 -9.46 -0.60
C VAL A 36 -5.06 -10.33 0.64
N LEU A 37 -5.80 -9.86 1.64
CA LEU A 37 -6.01 -10.58 2.89
C LEU A 37 -6.79 -11.89 2.67
N ASP A 38 -6.36 -12.93 3.37
CA ASP A 38 -7.11 -14.18 3.46
C ASP A 38 -8.48 -13.96 4.12
N LYS A 39 -9.45 -14.83 3.82
CA LYS A 39 -10.81 -14.75 4.37
C LYS A 39 -10.80 -14.63 5.89
N GLY A 40 -11.50 -13.62 6.40
CA GLY A 40 -11.67 -13.36 7.82
C GLY A 40 -10.46 -12.71 8.51
N LYS A 41 -9.36 -12.48 7.80
CA LYS A 41 -8.24 -11.69 8.33
C LYS A 41 -8.61 -10.22 8.35
N VAL A 42 -8.12 -9.52 9.37
CA VAL A 42 -8.36 -8.07 9.56
C VAL A 42 -7.01 -7.37 9.74
N TYR A 43 -6.86 -6.27 9.04
CA TYR A 43 -5.72 -5.37 9.12
C TYR A 43 -6.19 -3.95 9.38
N ALA A 44 -5.54 -3.25 10.31
CA ALA A 44 -5.75 -1.82 10.51
C ALA A 44 -4.42 -1.07 10.34
N GLU A 45 -4.50 0.14 9.82
CA GLU A 45 -3.34 1.00 9.57
C GLU A 45 -3.68 2.45 9.89
N LEU A 46 -2.69 3.17 10.35
CA LEU A 46 -2.74 4.62 10.49
C LEU A 46 -1.60 5.21 9.67
N ASP A 47 -1.96 5.98 8.65
CA ASP A 47 -1.02 6.76 7.85
C ASP A 47 -0.95 8.18 8.41
N ALA A 48 0.26 8.69 8.55
CA ALA A 48 0.53 10.06 8.98
C ALA A 48 1.41 10.74 7.94
N SER A 49 0.88 11.78 7.29
CA SER A 49 1.63 12.62 6.36
C SER A 49 1.89 13.96 7.01
N PHE A 50 3.13 14.47 6.90
CA PHE A 50 3.44 15.77 7.46
C PHE A 50 4.56 16.50 6.70
N LYS A 51 4.39 17.79 6.55
CA LYS A 51 5.35 18.76 6.04
C LYS A 51 5.59 19.81 7.12
N PRO A 52 6.79 19.85 7.72
CA PRO A 52 7.02 20.69 8.91
C PRO A 52 7.17 22.17 8.62
N SER A 53 7.48 22.55 7.37
CA SER A 53 7.77 23.94 6.99
C SER A 53 7.01 24.33 5.73
N ASP A 54 6.72 25.62 5.62
CA ASP A 54 6.15 26.21 4.41
C ASP A 54 7.16 26.19 3.26
N SER A 55 6.65 26.13 2.05
CA SER A 55 7.40 26.31 0.81
C SER A 55 6.56 27.10 -0.19
N THR A 56 7.15 27.48 -1.34
CA THR A 56 6.43 28.24 -2.38
C THR A 56 5.26 27.46 -2.99
N ALA A 57 5.33 26.14 -3.03
CA ALA A 57 4.31 25.31 -3.65
C ALA A 57 3.26 24.79 -2.65
N VAL A 58 3.67 24.45 -1.43
CA VAL A 58 2.82 23.81 -0.44
C VAL A 58 3.12 24.35 0.95
N SER A 59 2.11 24.82 1.65
CA SER A 59 2.20 25.20 3.06
C SER A 59 2.45 23.95 3.94
N ARG A 60 2.99 24.19 5.14
CA ARG A 60 3.09 23.15 6.17
C ARG A 60 1.74 22.49 6.42
N PHE A 61 1.75 21.19 6.65
CA PHE A 61 0.52 20.45 6.96
C PHE A 61 0.82 19.17 7.75
N SER A 62 -0.24 18.64 8.36
CA SER A 62 -0.33 17.26 8.82
C SER A 62 -1.66 16.64 8.40
N SER A 63 -1.66 15.35 8.15
CA SER A 63 -2.87 14.60 7.82
C SER A 63 -2.75 13.19 8.40
N PHE A 64 -3.87 12.65 8.88
CA PHE A 64 -3.95 11.29 9.42
C PHE A 64 -5.06 10.53 8.70
N VAL A 65 -4.74 9.34 8.24
CA VAL A 65 -5.67 8.47 7.50
C VAL A 65 -5.74 7.11 8.20
N PRO A 66 -6.69 6.93 9.14
CA PRO A 66 -6.98 5.61 9.65
C PRO A 66 -7.66 4.75 8.58
N ARG A 67 -7.26 3.49 8.55
CA ARG A 67 -7.69 2.49 7.56
C ARG A 67 -7.98 1.16 8.24
N VAL A 68 -9.02 0.47 7.79
CA VAL A 68 -9.27 -0.93 8.14
C VAL A 68 -9.58 -1.73 6.89
N VAL A 69 -9.06 -2.96 6.83
CA VAL A 69 -9.24 -3.88 5.70
C VAL A 69 -9.60 -5.26 6.21
N VAL A 70 -10.52 -5.93 5.53
CA VAL A 70 -10.99 -7.27 5.86
C VAL A 70 -10.93 -8.15 4.62
N GLY A 71 -10.37 -9.33 4.75
CA GLY A 71 -10.42 -10.36 3.72
C GLY A 71 -11.81 -10.97 3.60
N ALA A 72 -12.48 -10.75 2.47
CA ALA A 72 -13.83 -11.26 2.22
C ALA A 72 -13.83 -12.71 1.70
N GLY A 73 -12.68 -13.23 1.29
CA GLY A 73 -12.55 -14.53 0.62
C GLY A 73 -12.56 -14.40 -0.89
N SER A 74 -12.35 -15.51 -1.60
CA SER A 74 -12.27 -15.52 -3.07
C SER A 74 -11.26 -14.52 -3.64
N ASN A 75 -10.16 -14.28 -2.92
CA ASN A 75 -9.13 -13.29 -3.26
C ASN A 75 -9.67 -11.84 -3.33
N VAL A 76 -10.68 -11.54 -2.54
CA VAL A 76 -11.26 -10.20 -2.40
C VAL A 76 -11.00 -9.66 -1.00
N GLU A 77 -10.60 -8.41 -0.90
CA GLU A 77 -10.60 -7.64 0.33
C GLU A 77 -11.47 -6.39 0.20
N ILE A 78 -12.04 -5.97 1.32
CA ILE A 78 -12.86 -4.77 1.44
C ILE A 78 -12.22 -3.88 2.50
N GLY A 79 -12.07 -2.60 2.21
CA GLY A 79 -11.47 -1.61 3.09
C GLY A 79 -12.36 -0.41 3.32
N LEU A 80 -12.03 0.33 4.38
CA LEU A 80 -12.57 1.66 4.65
C LEU A 80 -11.43 2.54 5.14
N ASN A 81 -11.22 3.66 4.45
CA ASN A 81 -10.30 4.71 4.88
C ASN A 81 -11.10 5.96 5.27
N LEU A 82 -10.62 6.69 6.27
CA LEU A 82 -11.08 8.03 6.59
C LEU A 82 -10.00 9.01 6.17
N THR A 83 -10.30 9.91 5.25
CA THR A 83 -9.34 10.89 4.74
C THR A 83 -9.95 12.29 4.70
N GLY A 84 -9.13 13.27 4.38
CA GLY A 84 -9.60 14.62 4.10
C GLY A 84 -9.31 15.64 5.19
N ASN A 85 -9.08 15.25 6.42
CA ASN A 85 -8.68 16.18 7.48
C ASN A 85 -7.20 16.52 7.33
N ILE A 86 -6.92 17.72 6.81
CA ILE A 86 -5.56 18.26 6.59
C ILE A 86 -5.43 19.52 7.43
N GLN A 87 -4.47 19.54 8.36
CA GLN A 87 -4.22 20.64 9.29
C GLN A 87 -2.92 21.40 8.95
N PRO A 88 -2.87 22.74 9.04
CA PRO A 88 -3.98 23.62 9.41
C PRO A 88 -5.04 23.73 8.31
N GLY A 89 -6.30 23.76 8.70
CA GLY A 89 -7.45 23.87 7.80
C GLY A 89 -8.75 23.51 8.52
N PRO A 90 -9.90 23.66 7.88
CA PRO A 90 -11.16 23.25 8.45
C PRO A 90 -11.21 21.72 8.56
N ASP A 91 -11.82 21.24 9.65
CA ASP A 91 -12.10 19.82 9.79
C ASP A 91 -12.96 19.34 8.62
N SER A 92 -12.51 18.29 7.97
CA SER A 92 -13.20 17.73 6.83
C SER A 92 -13.01 16.21 6.80
N THR A 93 -14.01 15.50 6.30
CA THR A 93 -13.98 14.04 6.26
C THR A 93 -14.51 13.53 4.93
N THR A 94 -13.75 12.61 4.37
CA THR A 94 -14.16 11.79 3.24
C THR A 94 -14.06 10.34 3.66
N LEU A 95 -15.17 9.60 3.54
CA LEU A 95 -15.18 8.15 3.65
C LEU A 95 -14.69 7.56 2.32
N VAL A 96 -13.81 6.57 2.40
CA VAL A 96 -13.29 5.91 1.20
C VAL A 96 -13.44 4.40 1.37
N PRO A 97 -14.67 3.84 1.16
CA PRO A 97 -14.81 2.41 0.98
C PRO A 97 -14.02 1.96 -0.25
N ALA A 98 -13.35 0.83 -0.09
CA ALA A 98 -12.46 0.27 -1.11
C ALA A 98 -12.74 -1.22 -1.30
N VAL A 99 -12.54 -1.69 -2.52
CA VAL A 99 -12.54 -3.11 -2.87
C VAL A 99 -11.30 -3.41 -3.70
N LYS A 100 -10.64 -4.54 -3.41
CA LYS A 100 -9.54 -5.06 -4.22
C LYS A 100 -9.77 -6.55 -4.45
N TRP A 101 -9.64 -6.96 -5.70
CA TRP A 101 -9.76 -8.33 -6.15
C TRP A 101 -8.49 -8.78 -6.86
N LYS A 102 -7.98 -9.95 -6.48
CA LYS A 102 -6.83 -10.59 -7.09
C LYS A 102 -7.27 -11.78 -7.96
N PRO A 103 -7.63 -11.54 -9.24
CA PRO A 103 -8.06 -12.59 -10.16
C PRO A 103 -6.98 -13.62 -10.46
N TYR A 104 -5.70 -13.26 -10.32
CA TYR A 104 -4.60 -14.15 -10.64
C TYR A 104 -3.48 -14.08 -9.60
N GLN A 105 -3.02 -15.27 -9.19
CA GLN A 105 -1.82 -15.48 -8.40
C GLN A 105 -1.10 -16.72 -8.94
N GLY A 106 0.03 -16.50 -9.59
CA GLY A 106 0.87 -17.60 -10.08
C GLY A 106 1.59 -18.30 -8.92
N LYS A 107 1.46 -19.64 -8.85
CA LYS A 107 2.05 -20.44 -7.76
C LYS A 107 3.58 -20.42 -7.78
N ASP A 108 4.18 -20.63 -8.94
CA ASP A 108 5.64 -20.83 -9.09
C ASP A 108 6.32 -19.74 -9.89
N ASN A 109 5.57 -18.92 -10.60
CA ASN A 109 6.11 -17.91 -11.50
C ASN A 109 6.21 -16.51 -10.88
N GLY A 110 5.68 -16.30 -9.65
CA GLY A 110 5.73 -15.05 -8.90
C GLY A 110 4.89 -13.91 -9.49
N TRP A 111 4.02 -14.15 -10.46
CA TRP A 111 3.13 -13.15 -11.01
C TRP A 111 1.83 -13.03 -10.20
N ALA A 112 1.34 -11.81 -10.04
CA ALA A 112 0.00 -11.54 -9.50
C ALA A 112 -0.65 -10.40 -10.27
N ILE A 113 -1.99 -10.42 -10.35
CA ILE A 113 -2.79 -9.35 -10.96
C ILE A 113 -3.86 -8.94 -9.95
N VAL A 114 -4.07 -7.63 -9.79
CA VAL A 114 -5.15 -7.07 -8.98
C VAL A 114 -5.92 -6.01 -9.76
N LEU A 115 -7.20 -5.90 -9.40
CA LEU A 115 -8.09 -4.84 -9.82
C LEU A 115 -8.68 -4.23 -8.56
N GLY A 116 -8.90 -2.92 -8.53
CA GLY A 116 -9.49 -2.27 -7.37
C GLY A 116 -10.19 -0.97 -7.68
N ASP A 117 -11.02 -0.58 -6.73
CA ASP A 117 -11.76 0.68 -6.75
C ASP A 117 -11.85 1.27 -5.34
N HIS A 118 -11.63 2.56 -5.21
CA HIS A 118 -11.82 3.36 -4.01
C HIS A 118 -12.87 4.41 -4.30
N LEU A 119 -14.01 4.36 -3.60
CA LEU A 119 -15.09 5.32 -3.74
C LEU A 119 -14.95 6.45 -2.72
N PHE A 120 -14.69 7.66 -3.17
CA PHE A 120 -14.55 8.85 -2.35
C PHE A 120 -15.92 9.48 -2.08
N LEU A 121 -16.38 9.43 -0.83
CA LEU A 121 -17.66 9.97 -0.36
C LEU A 121 -17.39 11.13 0.61
N PRO A 122 -17.44 12.39 0.14
CA PRO A 122 -17.27 13.54 1.03
C PRO A 122 -18.50 13.66 1.95
N VAL A 123 -18.27 13.57 3.27
CA VAL A 123 -19.37 13.57 4.27
C VAL A 123 -19.35 14.77 5.18
N HIS A 124 -18.23 15.49 5.29
CA HIS A 124 -18.14 16.69 6.11
C HIS A 124 -17.16 17.70 5.51
N ASN A 125 -17.60 18.96 5.41
CA ASN A 125 -16.81 20.14 4.98
C ASN A 125 -15.98 19.90 3.69
N ARG A 126 -16.55 19.24 2.69
CA ARG A 126 -15.93 19.01 1.39
C ARG A 126 -16.81 19.59 0.28
N GLY A 127 -16.24 20.41 -0.56
CA GLY A 127 -16.92 21.10 -1.65
C GLY A 127 -16.96 20.33 -2.98
N TYR A 128 -16.76 19.03 -2.99
CA TYR A 128 -16.81 18.21 -4.20
C TYR A 128 -17.82 17.06 -4.09
N ASN A 129 -18.29 16.58 -5.23
CA ASN A 129 -19.19 15.42 -5.30
C ASN A 129 -18.41 14.11 -5.13
N ALA A 130 -19.13 13.02 -4.91
CA ALA A 130 -18.53 11.68 -4.87
C ALA A 130 -17.76 11.37 -6.16
N GLY A 131 -16.72 10.59 -6.03
CA GLY A 131 -15.86 10.17 -7.12
C GLY A 131 -15.11 8.90 -6.78
N ASN A 132 -14.35 8.36 -7.72
CA ASN A 132 -13.59 7.14 -7.49
C ASN A 132 -12.18 7.21 -8.06
N TYR A 133 -11.39 6.23 -7.63
CA TYR A 133 -10.09 5.86 -8.13
C TYR A 133 -10.15 4.37 -8.47
N VAL A 134 -10.07 4.06 -9.76
CA VAL A 134 -10.02 2.69 -10.27
C VAL A 134 -8.62 2.37 -10.75
N TYR A 135 -8.19 1.12 -10.56
CA TYR A 135 -6.86 0.69 -10.97
C TYR A 135 -6.79 -0.78 -11.35
N ALA A 136 -5.76 -1.09 -12.14
CA ALA A 136 -5.34 -2.44 -12.46
C ALA A 136 -3.83 -2.52 -12.34
N GLU A 137 -3.32 -3.57 -11.68
CA GLU A 137 -1.89 -3.78 -11.47
C GLU A 137 -1.47 -5.21 -11.72
N VAL A 138 -0.25 -5.35 -12.16
CA VAL A 138 0.48 -6.61 -12.23
C VAL A 138 1.76 -6.50 -11.42
N SER A 139 2.09 -7.53 -10.67
CA SER A 139 3.40 -7.62 -10.02
C SER A 139 4.13 -8.89 -10.39
N LYS A 140 5.45 -8.82 -10.24
CA LYS A 140 6.37 -9.95 -10.37
C LYS A 140 7.27 -10.00 -9.16
N THR A 141 7.18 -11.10 -8.41
CA THR A 141 8.13 -11.41 -7.34
C THR A 141 9.20 -12.36 -7.89
N PHE A 142 10.46 -11.97 -7.78
CA PHE A 142 11.61 -12.73 -8.21
C PHE A 142 12.09 -13.67 -7.09
N LYS A 143 12.90 -14.68 -7.44
CA LYS A 143 13.44 -15.66 -6.47
C LYS A 143 14.21 -15.01 -5.30
N GLY A 144 14.82 -13.84 -5.50
CA GLY A 144 15.51 -13.07 -4.47
C GLY A 144 14.58 -12.26 -3.54
N GLY A 145 13.25 -12.36 -3.74
CA GLY A 145 12.25 -11.62 -2.97
C GLY A 145 11.96 -10.22 -3.51
N THR A 146 12.76 -9.71 -4.47
CA THR A 146 12.45 -8.43 -5.13
C THR A 146 11.09 -8.50 -5.78
N ARG A 147 10.23 -7.52 -5.53
CA ARG A 147 8.93 -7.37 -6.18
C ARG A 147 8.89 -6.07 -6.98
N LEU A 148 8.46 -6.18 -8.23
CA LEU A 148 8.14 -5.06 -9.10
C LEU A 148 6.64 -5.07 -9.35
N THR A 149 6.02 -3.92 -9.24
CA THR A 149 4.60 -3.69 -9.52
C THR A 149 4.48 -2.63 -10.59
N ALA A 150 3.56 -2.82 -11.53
CA ALA A 150 3.23 -1.83 -12.55
C ALA A 150 1.75 -1.91 -12.87
N GLY A 151 1.13 -0.76 -13.09
CA GLY A 151 -0.29 -0.69 -13.39
C GLY A 151 -0.72 0.64 -14.00
N GLY A 152 -2.01 0.73 -14.25
CA GLY A 152 -2.67 1.93 -14.69
C GLY A 152 -3.82 2.30 -13.76
N TYR A 153 -4.15 3.57 -13.73
CA TYR A 153 -5.23 4.11 -12.93
C TYR A 153 -6.01 5.21 -13.64
N ASP A 154 -7.22 5.45 -13.18
CA ASP A 154 -8.03 6.64 -13.49
C ASP A 154 -8.72 7.17 -12.23
N PHE A 155 -8.66 8.48 -12.04
CA PHE A 155 -9.43 9.21 -11.03
C PHE A 155 -10.59 9.94 -11.67
N THR A 156 -11.74 9.97 -11.03
CA THR A 156 -12.79 10.89 -11.45
C THR A 156 -12.36 12.35 -11.20
N ARG A 157 -12.89 13.27 -12.00
CA ARG A 157 -12.58 14.70 -11.91
C ARG A 157 -12.85 15.31 -10.53
N ASN A 158 -13.77 14.71 -9.77
CA ASN A 158 -14.13 15.18 -8.44
C ASN A 158 -13.05 14.84 -7.38
N VAL A 159 -12.25 13.80 -7.62
CA VAL A 159 -11.18 13.38 -6.70
C VAL A 159 -9.90 14.16 -6.95
N VAL A 160 -9.50 14.26 -8.20
CA VAL A 160 -8.35 15.07 -8.62
C VAL A 160 -8.80 16.09 -9.66
N SER A 161 -8.72 17.36 -9.32
CA SER A 161 -9.21 18.47 -10.14
C SER A 161 -8.36 18.77 -11.39
N SER A 162 -7.41 17.89 -11.73
CA SER A 162 -6.54 18.01 -12.88
C SER A 162 -7.13 17.43 -14.15
N ALA A 163 -6.68 17.92 -15.30
CA ALA A 163 -6.96 17.28 -16.59
C ALA A 163 -6.26 15.92 -16.73
N ASN A 164 -5.11 15.73 -16.07
CA ASN A 164 -4.32 14.48 -16.08
C ASN A 164 -4.78 13.54 -14.95
N ARG A 165 -5.93 12.92 -15.11
CA ARG A 165 -6.55 12.05 -14.11
C ARG A 165 -6.10 10.60 -14.20
N ALA A 166 -5.75 10.15 -15.38
CA ALA A 166 -5.26 8.81 -15.65
C ALA A 166 -3.74 8.78 -15.76
N GLY A 167 -3.14 7.66 -15.43
CA GLY A 167 -1.69 7.50 -15.50
C GLY A 167 -1.22 6.10 -15.19
N GLY A 168 0.11 5.95 -15.08
CA GLY A 168 0.76 4.75 -14.59
C GLY A 168 1.02 4.81 -13.10
N GLN A 169 1.06 3.66 -12.46
CA GLN A 169 1.52 3.50 -11.09
C GLN A 169 2.50 2.35 -11.01
N PHE A 170 3.56 2.54 -10.22
CA PHE A 170 4.69 1.65 -10.18
C PHE A 170 5.13 1.42 -8.74
N GLY A 171 5.63 0.21 -8.46
CA GLY A 171 6.13 -0.16 -7.15
C GLY A 171 7.39 -0.99 -7.24
N PHE A 172 8.25 -0.81 -6.26
CA PHE A 172 9.48 -1.56 -6.05
C PHE A 172 9.60 -1.93 -4.58
N GLU A 173 9.90 -3.20 -4.30
CA GLU A 173 10.13 -3.69 -2.95
C GLU A 173 11.30 -4.68 -2.98
N GLN A 174 12.30 -4.44 -2.11
CA GLN A 174 13.48 -5.29 -1.96
C GLN A 174 13.67 -5.65 -0.50
N PRO A 175 13.35 -6.88 -0.07
CA PRO A 175 13.71 -7.37 1.24
C PRO A 175 15.24 -7.38 1.40
N ILE A 176 15.74 -6.70 2.44
CA ILE A 176 17.16 -6.70 2.82
C ILE A 176 17.42 -7.81 3.83
N ASN A 177 16.46 -8.02 4.73
CA ASN A 177 16.45 -9.11 5.69
C ASN A 177 14.99 -9.38 6.16
N LYS A 178 14.83 -10.27 7.16
CA LYS A 178 13.49 -10.65 7.67
C LYS A 178 12.70 -9.49 8.31
N LYS A 179 13.35 -8.37 8.63
CA LYS A 179 12.74 -7.23 9.32
C LYS A 179 12.71 -5.96 8.50
N LEU A 180 13.53 -5.83 7.46
CA LEU A 180 13.69 -4.60 6.69
C LEU A 180 13.53 -4.85 5.21
N THR A 181 12.69 -4.04 4.57
CA THR A 181 12.49 -3.95 3.12
C THR A 181 12.73 -2.51 2.68
N ILE A 182 13.52 -2.30 1.65
CA ILE A 182 13.57 -1.04 0.92
C ILE A 182 12.41 -1.05 -0.06
N ALA A 183 11.66 0.03 -0.10
CA ALA A 183 10.51 0.15 -0.98
C ALA A 183 10.45 1.54 -1.63
N ALA A 184 9.82 1.60 -2.78
CA ALA A 184 9.46 2.85 -3.42
C ALA A 184 8.20 2.66 -4.24
N ASP A 185 7.38 3.68 -4.32
CA ASP A 185 6.27 3.71 -5.25
C ASP A 185 6.19 5.04 -6.00
N TRP A 186 5.45 5.03 -7.09
CA TRP A 186 5.29 6.18 -7.93
C TRP A 186 3.92 6.21 -8.60
N PHE A 187 3.10 7.16 -8.20
CA PHE A 187 1.97 7.62 -8.98
C PHE A 187 2.44 8.64 -10.00
N THR A 188 2.31 8.34 -11.29
CA THR A 188 2.61 9.32 -12.33
C THR A 188 1.53 10.41 -12.40
N GLY A 189 1.74 11.41 -13.23
CA GLY A 189 0.76 12.48 -13.40
C GLY A 189 1.06 13.72 -12.56
N LYS A 190 0.52 14.85 -13.04
CA LYS A 190 0.68 16.18 -12.42
C LYS A 190 -0.59 16.59 -11.70
N HIS A 191 -0.92 15.88 -10.63
CA HIS A 191 -2.12 16.10 -9.81
C HIS A 191 -1.82 15.88 -8.32
N SER A 192 -2.80 16.12 -7.47
CA SER A 192 -2.62 16.07 -6.01
C SER A 192 -2.21 14.70 -5.43
N ALA A 193 -2.40 13.60 -6.17
CA ALA A 193 -1.95 12.26 -5.80
C ALA A 193 -0.65 11.84 -6.52
N GLY A 194 -0.05 12.71 -7.34
CA GLY A 194 1.14 12.39 -8.15
C GLY A 194 2.45 12.56 -7.37
N TYR A 195 2.95 11.47 -6.79
CA TYR A 195 4.17 11.44 -5.98
C TYR A 195 5.05 10.25 -6.31
N PHE A 196 6.35 10.44 -6.21
CA PHE A 196 7.36 9.39 -6.05
C PHE A 196 7.73 9.30 -4.57
N THR A 197 7.57 8.12 -3.96
CA THR A 197 7.79 7.92 -2.52
C THR A 197 8.80 6.80 -2.28
N PRO A 198 10.10 7.09 -2.16
CA PRO A 198 11.09 6.16 -1.65
C PRO A 198 10.97 6.03 -0.12
N GLY A 199 11.30 4.86 0.41
CA GLY A 199 11.26 4.62 1.85
C GLY A 199 11.66 3.22 2.27
N VAL A 200 11.28 2.89 3.49
CA VAL A 200 11.55 1.60 4.13
C VAL A 200 10.30 1.05 4.82
N VAL A 201 10.19 -0.26 4.80
CA VAL A 201 9.17 -1.02 5.54
C VAL A 201 9.89 -1.87 6.57
N PHE A 202 9.45 -1.85 7.82
CA PHE A 202 10.11 -2.57 8.90
C PHE A 202 9.12 -3.29 9.81
N LYS A 203 9.42 -4.56 10.10
CA LYS A 203 8.65 -5.38 11.02
C LYS A 203 9.05 -5.07 12.44
N ILE A 204 8.18 -4.41 13.20
CA ILE A 204 8.37 -4.10 14.62
C ILE A 204 8.13 -5.35 15.47
N GLY A 205 7.20 -6.19 15.05
CA GLY A 205 6.82 -7.43 15.72
C GLY A 205 6.10 -8.39 14.76
N PRO A 206 5.60 -9.52 15.26
CA PRO A 206 4.93 -10.52 14.41
C PRO A 206 3.63 -10.00 13.77
N LYS A 207 3.00 -9.00 14.37
CA LYS A 207 1.72 -8.42 13.93
C LYS A 207 1.81 -6.94 13.56
N VAL A 208 2.95 -6.28 13.82
CA VAL A 208 3.12 -4.82 13.64
C VAL A 208 4.15 -4.55 12.56
N THR A 209 3.74 -3.75 11.59
CA THR A 209 4.62 -3.26 10.52
C THR A 209 4.62 -1.73 10.54
N GLY A 210 5.79 -1.14 10.43
CA GLY A 210 5.97 0.29 10.27
C GLY A 210 6.50 0.62 8.89
N TYR A 211 6.16 1.81 8.42
CA TYR A 211 6.61 2.35 7.13
C TYR A 211 7.12 3.77 7.34
N ALA A 212 8.17 4.12 6.65
CA ALA A 212 8.70 5.48 6.63
C ALA A 212 9.13 5.84 5.21
N GLY A 213 8.53 6.85 4.65
CA GLY A 213 8.75 7.33 3.29
C GLY A 213 8.88 8.84 3.20
N TYR A 214 9.34 9.30 2.06
CA TYR A 214 9.43 10.71 1.70
C TYR A 214 8.80 10.92 0.34
N SER A 215 7.60 11.50 0.31
CA SER A 215 6.84 11.73 -0.91
C SER A 215 7.33 12.99 -1.62
N ILE A 216 7.72 12.83 -2.88
CA ILE A 216 8.24 13.89 -3.75
C ILE A 216 7.23 14.14 -4.86
N GLY A 217 6.62 15.32 -4.87
CA GLY A 217 5.59 15.66 -5.84
C GLY A 217 6.12 15.80 -7.27
N ASN A 218 5.43 15.18 -8.21
CA ASN A 218 5.80 15.22 -9.63
C ASN A 218 5.74 16.64 -10.24
N GLN A 219 4.86 17.49 -9.71
CA GLN A 219 4.58 18.79 -10.30
C GLN A 219 5.54 19.88 -9.86
N ASN A 220 5.90 19.90 -8.57
CA ASN A 220 6.64 21.02 -7.96
C ASN A 220 7.72 20.55 -6.98
N ALA A 221 8.44 19.46 -7.30
CA ALA A 221 9.47 18.93 -6.41
C ALA A 221 10.53 19.99 -6.02
N SER A 222 10.98 20.79 -6.98
CA SER A 222 11.96 21.89 -6.75
C SER A 222 11.41 23.01 -5.87
N ASN A 223 10.10 23.19 -5.82
CA ASN A 223 9.42 24.22 -5.02
C ASN A 223 8.94 23.69 -3.68
N GLY A 224 9.32 22.45 -3.31
CA GLY A 224 8.99 21.86 -2.01
C GLY A 224 7.63 21.16 -1.94
N ASN A 225 7.09 20.70 -3.06
CA ASN A 225 5.91 19.80 -3.06
C ASN A 225 6.33 18.39 -2.63
N HIS A 226 6.71 18.26 -1.37
CA HIS A 226 7.17 17.01 -0.75
C HIS A 226 6.84 16.97 0.74
N PHE A 227 6.71 15.79 1.30
CA PHE A 227 6.36 15.58 2.72
C PHE A 227 6.85 14.22 3.21
N PHE A 228 6.92 14.06 4.53
CA PHE A 228 7.17 12.79 5.19
C PHE A 228 5.89 11.98 5.27
N LEU A 229 6.03 10.67 5.07
CA LEU A 229 4.97 9.68 5.25
C LEU A 229 5.43 8.63 6.26
N LEU A 230 4.64 8.44 7.32
CA LEU A 230 4.82 7.40 8.31
C LEU A 230 3.54 6.59 8.39
N GLU A 231 3.67 5.26 8.45
CA GLU A 231 2.52 4.38 8.58
C GLU A 231 2.79 3.33 9.65
N ILE A 232 1.78 2.93 10.36
CA ILE A 232 1.82 1.81 11.27
C ILE A 232 0.61 0.90 11.04
N GLY A 233 0.90 -0.34 10.71
CA GLY A 233 -0.09 -1.37 10.43
C GLY A 233 -0.11 -2.48 11.47
N TYR A 234 -1.29 -3.01 11.77
CA TYR A 234 -1.52 -4.09 12.71
C TYR A 234 -2.39 -5.19 12.11
N ASN A 235 -1.89 -6.43 12.16
CA ASN A 235 -2.63 -7.63 11.78
C ASN A 235 -3.29 -8.25 13.03
N PHE A 236 -4.61 -8.33 13.07
CA PHE A 236 -5.36 -8.82 14.24
C PHE A 236 -5.30 -10.34 14.39
N ASN A 237 -5.14 -11.09 13.30
CA ASN A 237 -5.27 -12.56 13.29
C ASN A 237 -4.02 -13.27 12.76
#